data_964309f9a51d30e2f0d8b1bcdf4d8dd7
#
_entry.id   964309f9a51d30e2f0d8b1bcdf4d8dd7
#
_cell.length_a   1.000
_cell.length_b   1.000
_cell.length_c   1.000
_cell.angle_alpha   90.00
_cell.angle_beta   90.00
_cell.angle_gamma   90.00
#
_symmetry.space_group_name_H-M   'P 1'
#
loop_
_entity.id
_entity.type
_entity.pdbx_description
1 polymer ?
#
loop_
_entity_poly.entity_id
_entity_poly.type
_entity_poly.pdbx_seq_one_letter_code
_entity_poly.pdbx_strand_id
1 'polypeptide(L)'
;GMAAWDESKYGDGSGQFPGIVWNAKDSNVPLSGVDSSWTFVTPRVGFAWDLKGTGETVLRGGVGMYRYHEPQLIWSDLLEVGAGARTYDAPGGLTLAQIEALAGSGNLVFGGQTIDVNDNKQPLAYNWSLTLNQKLPWSMNVELGYVGNSQLDQIAFNGSNANAIPLGS
;
A
#
# COMPACT_ATOMS: atom_id res chain seq x y z
N GLY A 1 16.37 6.60 -7.72
CA GLY A 1 15.09 6.76 -7.04
C GLY A 1 14.02 5.90 -7.68
N MET A 2 12.97 5.64 -6.94
CA MET A 2 11.81 4.92 -7.48
C MET A 2 11.11 5.76 -8.54
N ALA A 3 10.52 5.10 -9.52
CA ALA A 3 9.68 5.74 -10.52
C ALA A 3 8.26 5.93 -9.97
N ALA A 4 7.67 7.06 -10.30
CA ALA A 4 6.30 7.39 -9.95
C ALA A 4 5.55 7.90 -11.19
N TRP A 5 4.24 7.82 -11.17
CA TRP A 5 3.37 8.36 -12.19
C TRP A 5 2.91 9.75 -11.81
N ASP A 6 3.07 10.70 -12.70
CA ASP A 6 2.56 12.07 -12.59
C ASP A 6 1.73 12.39 -13.84
N GLU A 7 0.42 12.42 -13.69
CA GLU A 7 -0.51 12.70 -14.78
C GLU A 7 -0.27 14.07 -15.43
N SER A 8 0.19 15.05 -14.66
CA SER A 8 0.47 16.40 -15.18
C SER A 8 1.64 16.43 -16.18
N LYS A 9 2.50 15.42 -16.16
CA LYS A 9 3.64 15.24 -17.07
C LYS A 9 3.32 14.33 -18.26
N TYR A 10 2.13 13.75 -18.29
CA TYR A 10 1.68 12.96 -19.42
C TYR A 10 1.31 13.87 -20.59
N GLY A 11 1.94 13.68 -21.73
CA GLY A 11 1.66 14.49 -22.92
C GLY A 11 2.42 15.82 -23.02
N ASP A 12 3.29 16.16 -22.07
CA ASP A 12 4.14 17.35 -22.12
C ASP A 12 5.30 17.23 -23.16
N GLY A 13 5.40 16.09 -23.84
CA GLY A 13 6.46 15.79 -24.80
C GLY A 13 7.84 15.56 -24.17
N SER A 14 7.96 15.58 -22.87
CA SER A 14 9.21 15.48 -22.15
C SER A 14 9.62 14.02 -21.94
N GLY A 15 10.46 13.49 -22.82
CA GLY A 15 11.20 12.27 -22.56
C GLY A 15 10.59 10.98 -23.11
N GLN A 16 11.35 9.91 -22.97
CA GLN A 16 11.06 8.58 -23.51
C GLN A 16 9.85 7.90 -22.83
N PHE A 17 9.53 8.30 -21.61
CA PHE A 17 8.42 7.77 -20.81
C PHE A 17 7.54 8.92 -20.31
N PRO A 18 6.55 9.36 -21.11
CA PRO A 18 5.62 10.43 -20.69
C PRO A 18 4.89 10.06 -19.42
N GLY A 19 4.76 11.00 -18.50
CA GLY A 19 4.10 10.77 -17.20
C GLY A 19 4.95 10.04 -16.15
N ILE A 20 6.08 9.45 -16.52
CA ILE A 20 6.96 8.78 -15.57
C ILE A 20 8.05 9.74 -15.09
N VAL A 21 8.10 9.91 -13.79
CA VAL A 21 9.04 10.78 -13.09
C VAL A 21 9.84 10.01 -12.04
N TRP A 22 11.05 10.45 -11.77
CA TRP A 22 11.91 9.94 -10.70
C TRP A 22 12.95 11.00 -10.31
N ASN A 23 13.49 10.89 -9.13
CA ASN A 23 14.38 11.90 -8.55
C ASN A 23 15.54 12.34 -9.45
N ALA A 24 16.19 11.42 -10.18
CA ALA A 24 17.31 11.77 -11.07
C ALA A 24 16.86 12.57 -12.31
N LYS A 25 15.59 12.46 -12.72
CA LYS A 25 15.01 13.24 -13.83
C LYS A 25 14.43 14.57 -13.31
N ASP A 26 13.82 14.55 -12.13
CA ASP A 26 13.22 15.71 -11.49
C ASP A 26 13.53 15.67 -9.99
N SER A 27 14.36 16.59 -9.52
CA SER A 27 14.79 16.66 -8.11
C SER A 27 13.67 17.00 -7.13
N ASN A 28 12.52 17.46 -7.61
CA ASN A 28 11.34 17.67 -6.77
C ASN A 28 10.64 16.33 -6.43
N VAL A 29 10.90 15.28 -7.18
CA VAL A 29 10.37 13.95 -6.90
C VAL A 29 11.23 13.30 -5.81
N PRO A 30 10.64 12.85 -4.69
CA PRO A 30 11.39 12.15 -3.65
C PRO A 30 12.08 10.87 -4.17
N LEU A 31 13.14 10.44 -3.49
CA LEU A 31 13.82 9.17 -3.82
C LEU A 31 12.89 7.95 -3.71
N SER A 32 11.88 8.03 -2.87
CA SER A 32 10.82 7.04 -2.69
C SER A 32 9.73 7.09 -3.76
N GLY A 33 9.73 8.09 -4.63
CA GLY A 33 8.69 8.34 -5.62
C GLY A 33 7.47 9.09 -5.10
N VAL A 34 7.21 9.03 -3.81
CA VAL A 34 6.09 9.69 -3.12
C VAL A 34 6.57 10.39 -1.85
N ASP A 35 5.81 11.36 -1.39
CA ASP A 35 6.12 12.08 -0.16
C ASP A 35 6.08 11.18 1.07
N SER A 36 7.02 11.41 1.99
CA SER A 36 7.09 10.66 3.24
C SER A 36 6.13 11.23 4.27
N SER A 37 5.31 10.38 4.85
CA SER A 37 4.47 10.71 6.00
C SER A 37 5.11 10.20 7.28
N TRP A 38 5.40 11.13 8.22
CA TRP A 38 6.15 10.82 9.46
C TRP A 38 5.26 10.56 10.67
N THR A 39 3.99 10.94 10.58
CA THR A 39 3.08 10.85 11.72
C THR A 39 1.74 10.26 11.31
N PHE A 40 1.36 9.20 11.99
CA PHE A 40 0.06 8.56 11.81
C PHE A 40 -0.67 8.49 13.13
N VAL A 41 -1.89 9.01 13.16
CA VAL A 41 -2.76 8.93 14.34
C VAL A 41 -3.63 7.70 14.21
N THR A 42 -3.53 6.79 15.18
CA THR A 42 -4.29 5.52 15.24
C THR A 42 -5.04 5.41 16.56
N PRO A 43 -6.13 6.17 16.74
CA PRO A 43 -6.87 6.20 17.98
C PRO A 43 -7.56 4.87 18.25
N ARG A 44 -7.64 4.52 19.55
CA ARG A 44 -8.38 3.37 20.06
C ARG A 44 -9.14 3.79 21.30
N VAL A 45 -10.40 3.46 21.32
CA VAL A 45 -11.28 3.77 22.47
C VAL A 45 -12.07 2.51 22.80
N GLY A 46 -12.17 2.23 24.09
CA GLY A 46 -12.98 1.12 24.59
C GLY A 46 -13.67 1.48 25.89
N PHE A 47 -14.73 0.78 26.19
CA PHE A 47 -15.47 0.93 27.43
C PHE A 47 -15.93 -0.43 27.95
N ALA A 48 -16.17 -0.48 29.25
CA ALA A 48 -16.86 -1.56 29.94
C ALA A 48 -17.83 -0.94 30.95
N TRP A 49 -19.10 -1.26 30.82
CA TRP A 49 -20.15 -0.70 31.63
C TRP A 49 -20.97 -1.80 32.31
N ASP A 50 -20.94 -1.83 33.63
CA ASP A 50 -21.86 -2.63 34.42
C ASP A 50 -23.21 -1.91 34.55
N LEU A 51 -24.20 -2.40 33.80
CA LEU A 51 -25.51 -1.72 33.69
C LEU A 51 -26.28 -1.68 35.00
N LYS A 52 -26.03 -2.61 35.92
CA LYS A 52 -26.74 -2.74 37.20
C LYS A 52 -25.86 -2.53 38.43
N GLY A 53 -24.54 -2.41 38.24
CA GLY A 53 -23.58 -2.32 39.36
C GLY A 53 -23.38 -3.63 40.14
N THR A 54 -23.90 -4.75 39.64
CA THR A 54 -23.83 -6.07 40.29
C THR A 54 -22.89 -7.03 39.62
N GLY A 55 -22.29 -6.64 38.47
CA GLY A 55 -21.50 -7.50 37.63
C GLY A 55 -22.29 -8.59 36.89
N GLU A 56 -23.64 -8.52 36.94
CA GLU A 56 -24.50 -9.50 36.27
C GLU A 56 -24.76 -9.17 34.80
N THR A 57 -24.83 -7.87 34.50
CA THR A 57 -25.10 -7.38 33.13
C THR A 57 -24.02 -6.39 32.73
N VAL A 58 -23.09 -6.79 31.88
CA VAL A 58 -21.96 -5.96 31.49
C VAL A 58 -21.96 -5.76 29.99
N LEU A 59 -21.97 -4.50 29.58
CA LEU A 59 -21.79 -4.07 28.18
C LEU A 59 -20.35 -3.63 27.99
N ARG A 60 -19.68 -4.20 26.98
CA ARG A 60 -18.33 -3.82 26.59
C ARG A 60 -18.32 -3.46 25.11
N GLY A 61 -17.48 -2.52 24.75
CA GLY A 61 -17.31 -2.16 23.37
C GLY A 61 -16.03 -1.40 23.13
N GLY A 62 -15.68 -1.31 21.85
CA GLY A 62 -14.52 -0.54 21.43
C GLY A 62 -14.49 -0.31 19.94
N VAL A 63 -13.75 0.72 19.57
CA VAL A 63 -13.41 1.05 18.19
C VAL A 63 -11.94 1.38 18.12
N GLY A 64 -11.28 0.91 17.08
CA GLY A 64 -9.87 1.20 16.85
C GLY A 64 -9.57 1.44 15.38
N MET A 65 -8.66 2.37 15.15
CA MET A 65 -8.07 2.64 13.85
C MET A 65 -6.67 2.02 13.81
N TYR A 66 -6.33 1.37 12.71
CA TYR A 66 -5.06 0.69 12.52
C TYR A 66 -4.52 1.04 11.14
N ARG A 67 -3.24 1.40 11.09
CA ARG A 67 -2.49 1.53 9.85
C ARG A 67 -1.36 0.50 9.84
N TYR A 68 -1.02 -0.01 8.68
CA TYR A 68 0.07 -0.95 8.53
C TYR A 68 0.93 -0.58 7.33
N HIS A 69 2.20 -0.97 7.40
CA HIS A 69 3.09 -0.85 6.27
C HIS A 69 2.84 -1.99 5.30
N GLU A 70 2.92 -1.64 4.04
CA GLU A 70 2.91 -2.64 2.99
C GLU A 70 4.14 -3.53 3.07
N PRO A 71 4.02 -4.84 2.80
CA PRO A 71 5.16 -5.75 2.79
C PRO A 71 6.27 -5.26 1.85
N GLN A 72 7.50 -5.40 2.28
CA GLN A 72 8.70 -5.01 1.55
C GLN A 72 8.78 -5.59 0.12
N LEU A 73 8.06 -6.66 -0.15
CA LEU A 73 8.04 -7.34 -1.44
C LEU A 73 7.54 -6.44 -2.59
N ILE A 74 6.52 -5.61 -2.33
CA ILE A 74 6.01 -4.67 -3.34
C ILE A 74 7.04 -3.60 -3.66
N TRP A 75 7.75 -3.12 -2.65
CA TRP A 75 8.80 -2.13 -2.84
C TRP A 75 9.99 -2.70 -3.62
N SER A 76 10.32 -3.98 -3.44
CA SER A 76 11.36 -4.65 -4.22
C SER A 76 10.98 -4.75 -5.70
N ASP A 77 9.74 -5.11 -5.99
CA ASP A 77 9.26 -5.20 -7.37
C ASP A 77 9.29 -3.84 -8.07
N LEU A 78 8.90 -2.76 -7.36
CA LEU A 78 9.00 -1.40 -7.90
C LEU A 78 10.45 -0.94 -8.13
N LEU A 79 11.40 -1.42 -7.35
CA LEU A 79 12.82 -1.15 -7.54
C LEU A 79 13.42 -1.95 -8.70
N GLU A 80 13.03 -3.22 -8.87
CA GLU A 80 13.53 -4.08 -9.93
C GLU A 80 13.08 -3.64 -11.33
N VAL A 81 11.82 -3.19 -11.43
CA VAL A 81 11.21 -2.79 -12.71
C VAL A 81 11.17 -1.28 -12.90
N GLY A 82 11.86 -0.54 -12.05
CA GLY A 82 11.90 0.91 -12.10
C GLY A 82 12.46 1.49 -13.41
N ALA A 83 12.13 2.75 -13.67
CA ALA A 83 12.65 3.48 -14.82
C ALA A 83 14.18 3.53 -14.76
N GLY A 84 14.82 3.05 -15.80
CA GLY A 84 16.28 2.97 -15.91
C GLY A 84 16.87 1.57 -15.84
N ALA A 85 16.03 0.54 -15.63
CA ALA A 85 16.46 -0.83 -15.86
C ALA A 85 16.86 -1.01 -17.33
N ARG A 86 17.98 -1.66 -17.58
CA ARG A 86 18.43 -2.00 -18.92
C ARG A 86 18.52 -3.51 -19.05
N THR A 87 17.94 -4.04 -20.09
CA THR A 87 18.01 -5.46 -20.40
C THR A 87 19.04 -5.69 -21.47
N TYR A 88 19.91 -6.64 -21.23
CA TYR A 88 20.93 -7.11 -22.18
C TYR A 88 20.69 -8.59 -22.45
N ASP A 89 20.47 -8.92 -23.71
CA ASP A 89 20.44 -10.31 -24.15
C ASP A 89 21.88 -10.79 -24.36
N ALA A 90 22.33 -11.70 -23.51
CA ALA A 90 23.66 -12.26 -23.56
C ALA A 90 23.60 -13.78 -23.59
N PRO A 91 23.50 -14.40 -24.78
CA PRO A 91 23.63 -15.84 -24.90
C PRO A 91 25.03 -16.29 -24.47
N GLY A 92 25.09 -17.09 -23.40
CA GLY A 92 26.35 -17.63 -22.89
C GLY A 92 26.95 -16.90 -21.67
N GLY A 93 26.26 -15.90 -21.14
CA GLY A 93 26.69 -15.13 -19.95
C GLY A 93 27.70 -14.03 -20.30
N LEU A 94 27.73 -13.00 -19.44
CA LEU A 94 28.66 -11.88 -19.54
C LEU A 94 29.56 -11.84 -18.30
N THR A 95 30.82 -11.50 -18.49
CA THR A 95 31.71 -11.12 -17.41
C THR A 95 31.35 -9.71 -16.90
N LEU A 96 31.71 -9.38 -15.67
CA LEU A 96 31.47 -8.06 -15.09
C LEU A 96 32.05 -6.93 -15.97
N ALA A 97 33.26 -7.11 -16.49
CA ALA A 97 33.91 -6.14 -17.40
C ALA A 97 33.12 -5.91 -18.70
N GLN A 98 32.48 -6.96 -19.23
CA GLN A 98 31.64 -6.84 -20.43
C GLN A 98 30.33 -6.10 -20.10
N ILE A 99 29.75 -6.34 -18.91
CA ILE A 99 28.57 -5.61 -18.44
C ILE A 99 28.90 -4.11 -18.26
N GLU A 100 30.05 -3.80 -17.67
CA GLU A 100 30.52 -2.42 -17.50
C GLU A 100 30.74 -1.73 -18.84
N ALA A 101 31.31 -2.43 -19.83
CA ALA A 101 31.49 -1.91 -21.18
C ALA A 101 30.17 -1.65 -21.93
N LEU A 102 29.12 -2.39 -21.58
CA LEU A 102 27.76 -2.19 -22.08
C LEU A 102 26.98 -1.12 -21.32
N ALA A 103 27.52 -0.58 -20.24
CA ALA A 103 26.87 0.43 -19.45
C ALA A 103 26.44 1.62 -20.32
N GLY A 104 25.16 1.94 -20.33
CA GLY A 104 24.57 2.98 -21.16
C GLY A 104 24.11 2.53 -22.55
N SER A 105 24.51 1.34 -23.04
CA SER A 105 23.91 0.69 -24.20
C SER A 105 22.73 -0.19 -23.80
N GLY A 106 22.13 -0.92 -24.68
CA GLY A 106 20.97 -1.78 -24.41
C GLY A 106 19.65 -1.04 -24.40
N ASN A 107 18.57 -1.79 -24.41
CA ASN A 107 17.23 -1.25 -24.42
C ASN A 107 16.82 -0.81 -23.02
N LEU A 108 16.38 0.41 -22.88
CA LEU A 108 15.76 0.89 -21.67
C LEU A 108 14.35 0.26 -21.56
N VAL A 109 14.16 -0.53 -20.53
CA VAL A 109 12.89 -1.20 -20.28
C VAL A 109 12.22 -0.52 -19.08
N PHE A 110 10.94 -0.22 -19.23
CA PHE A 110 10.09 0.23 -18.14
C PHE A 110 9.14 -0.90 -17.79
N GLY A 111 9.19 -1.37 -16.56
CA GLY A 111 8.47 -2.56 -16.12
C GLY A 111 6.96 -2.39 -15.91
N GLY A 112 6.43 -1.22 -16.18
CA GLY A 112 4.97 -0.97 -16.17
C GLY A 112 4.33 -0.83 -14.79
N GLN A 113 5.09 -0.90 -13.70
CA GLN A 113 4.57 -0.66 -12.35
C GLN A 113 5.08 0.68 -11.83
N THR A 114 4.16 1.52 -11.43
CA THR A 114 4.43 2.83 -10.80
C THR A 114 3.43 3.12 -9.71
N ILE A 115 3.84 3.99 -8.80
CA ILE A 115 2.94 4.60 -7.82
C ILE A 115 2.61 6.01 -8.33
N ASP A 116 1.36 6.46 -8.18
CA ASP A 116 1.00 7.85 -8.43
C ASP A 116 1.72 8.75 -7.42
N VAL A 117 2.31 9.86 -7.89
CA VAL A 117 3.03 10.82 -7.02
C VAL A 117 2.18 11.36 -5.88
N ASN A 118 0.86 11.40 -6.08
CA ASN A 118 -0.11 11.88 -5.10
C ASN A 118 -0.64 10.77 -4.18
N ASP A 119 -0.30 9.49 -4.44
CA ASP A 119 -0.75 8.38 -3.63
C ASP A 119 0.25 8.07 -2.51
N ASN A 120 0.18 8.88 -1.46
CA ASN A 120 0.95 8.68 -0.22
C ASN A 120 0.10 8.08 0.92
N LYS A 121 -1.06 7.52 0.60
CA LYS A 121 -1.97 6.92 1.57
C LYS A 121 -1.46 5.57 2.03
N GLN A 122 -1.56 5.32 3.32
CA GLN A 122 -1.30 4.00 3.88
C GLN A 122 -2.59 3.23 4.10
N PRO A 123 -2.56 1.91 3.90
CA PRO A 123 -3.67 1.05 4.23
C PRO A 123 -4.19 1.30 5.64
N LEU A 124 -5.50 1.40 5.75
CA LEU A 124 -6.22 1.77 6.95
C LEU A 124 -7.30 0.73 7.25
N ALA A 125 -7.33 0.25 8.49
CA ALA A 125 -8.37 -0.63 8.97
C ALA A 125 -9.08 -0.02 10.19
N TYR A 126 -10.40 -0.08 10.19
CA TYR A 126 -11.26 0.20 11.33
C TYR A 126 -11.79 -1.11 11.87
N ASN A 127 -11.65 -1.32 13.17
CA ASN A 127 -12.25 -2.45 13.86
C ASN A 127 -13.16 -1.93 14.97
N TRP A 128 -14.32 -2.55 15.13
CA TRP A 128 -15.22 -2.24 16.22
C TRP A 128 -15.85 -3.51 16.78
N SER A 129 -16.19 -3.45 18.06
CA SER A 129 -16.87 -4.54 18.74
C SER A 129 -17.85 -4.02 19.77
N LEU A 130 -18.90 -4.78 20.00
CA LEU A 130 -19.85 -4.58 21.08
C LEU A 130 -20.24 -5.95 21.65
N THR A 131 -20.13 -6.13 22.95
CA THR A 131 -20.41 -7.40 23.61
C THR A 131 -21.27 -7.16 24.84
N LEU A 132 -22.36 -7.88 24.95
CA LEU A 132 -23.24 -7.94 26.12
C LEU A 132 -23.03 -9.28 26.84
N ASN A 133 -22.62 -9.21 28.09
CA ASN A 133 -22.51 -10.37 28.97
C ASN A 133 -23.65 -10.33 30.00
N GLN A 134 -24.36 -11.44 30.12
CA GLN A 134 -25.44 -11.58 31.11
C GLN A 134 -25.27 -12.86 31.90
N LYS A 135 -25.21 -12.73 33.26
CA LYS A 135 -25.34 -13.85 34.15
C LYS A 135 -26.79 -14.24 34.27
N LEU A 136 -27.07 -15.53 34.16
CA LEU A 136 -28.39 -16.13 34.33
C LEU A 136 -28.43 -17.00 35.61
N PRO A 137 -29.61 -17.38 36.10
CA PRO A 137 -29.73 -18.41 37.13
C PRO A 137 -29.00 -19.70 36.77
N TRP A 138 -28.73 -20.52 37.75
CA TRP A 138 -28.02 -21.82 37.61
C TRP A 138 -26.56 -21.72 37.11
N SER A 139 -25.89 -20.61 37.49
CA SER A 139 -24.49 -20.39 37.12
C SER A 139 -24.23 -20.34 35.60
N MET A 140 -25.24 -20.04 34.81
CA MET A 140 -25.07 -19.86 33.35
C MET A 140 -24.62 -18.43 33.01
N ASN A 141 -23.85 -18.30 31.96
CA ASN A 141 -23.52 -17.01 31.36
C ASN A 141 -23.90 -17.03 29.88
N VAL A 142 -24.48 -15.94 29.43
CA VAL A 142 -24.76 -15.68 28.02
C VAL A 142 -23.94 -14.49 27.57
N GLU A 143 -23.28 -14.65 26.43
CA GLU A 143 -22.56 -13.58 25.77
C GLU A 143 -23.11 -13.39 24.37
N LEU A 144 -23.45 -12.15 24.03
CA LEU A 144 -23.84 -11.73 22.71
C LEU A 144 -22.82 -10.71 22.21
N GLY A 145 -22.10 -11.04 21.14
CA GLY A 145 -21.07 -10.19 20.57
C GLY A 145 -21.37 -9.80 19.13
N TYR A 146 -21.08 -8.55 18.80
CA TYR A 146 -21.02 -8.04 17.43
C TYR A 146 -19.63 -7.50 17.15
N VAL A 147 -19.02 -7.92 16.05
CA VAL A 147 -17.70 -7.47 15.60
C VAL A 147 -17.81 -7.05 14.16
N GLY A 148 -17.16 -5.96 13.80
CA GLY A 148 -17.08 -5.51 12.43
C GLY A 148 -15.73 -4.89 12.12
N ASN A 149 -15.41 -4.87 10.83
CA ASN A 149 -14.25 -4.16 10.32
C ASN A 149 -14.57 -3.47 8.99
N SER A 150 -13.76 -2.48 8.66
CA SER A 150 -13.74 -1.82 7.35
C SER A 150 -12.30 -1.52 6.98
N GLN A 151 -11.97 -1.68 5.72
CA GLN A 151 -10.63 -1.41 5.22
C GLN A 151 -10.72 -0.38 4.09
N LEU A 152 -9.78 0.57 4.10
CA LEU A 152 -9.67 1.64 3.12
C LEU A 152 -8.23 1.72 2.62
N ASP A 153 -8.06 2.32 1.46
CA ASP A 153 -6.74 2.58 0.86
C ASP A 153 -5.87 1.30 0.77
N GLN A 154 -6.51 0.16 0.48
CA GLN A 154 -5.81 -1.10 0.30
C GLN A 154 -5.05 -1.09 -1.02
N ILE A 155 -3.81 -1.57 -1.01
CA ILE A 155 -3.06 -1.74 -2.25
C ILE A 155 -3.64 -2.92 -3.00
N ALA A 156 -4.04 -2.70 -4.25
CA ALA A 156 -4.47 -3.76 -5.15
C ALA A 156 -3.24 -4.56 -5.58
N PHE A 157 -3.11 -5.77 -5.06
CA PHE A 157 -2.02 -6.68 -5.39
C PHE A 157 -2.35 -7.52 -6.61
N ASN A 158 -1.37 -7.72 -7.48
CA ASN A 158 -1.35 -8.71 -8.56
C ASN A 158 -2.59 -8.79 -9.46
N GLY A 159 -2.48 -8.20 -10.63
CA GLY A 159 -3.40 -8.44 -11.74
C GLY A 159 -4.53 -7.43 -11.89
N SER A 160 -4.64 -6.46 -10.99
CA SER A 160 -5.52 -5.33 -11.21
C SER A 160 -4.84 -4.32 -12.15
N ASN A 161 -4.97 -4.54 -13.46
CA ASN A 161 -4.59 -3.52 -14.41
C ASN A 161 -5.68 -2.44 -14.42
N ALA A 162 -5.42 -1.31 -13.77
CA ALA A 162 -6.34 -0.17 -13.74
C ALA A 162 -6.63 0.40 -15.14
N ASN A 163 -5.73 0.13 -16.09
CA ASN A 163 -5.85 0.55 -17.49
C ASN A 163 -6.38 -0.57 -18.40
N ALA A 164 -6.86 -1.68 -17.85
CA ALA A 164 -7.46 -2.72 -18.66
C ALA A 164 -8.73 -2.21 -19.33
N ILE A 165 -8.78 -2.34 -20.65
CA ILE A 165 -9.99 -2.04 -21.40
C ILE A 165 -11.07 -3.07 -21.00
N PRO A 166 -12.27 -2.65 -20.56
CA PRO A 166 -13.32 -3.59 -20.22
C PRO A 166 -13.66 -4.50 -21.40
N LEU A 167 -13.86 -5.79 -21.13
CA LEU A 167 -14.27 -6.73 -22.15
C LEU A 167 -15.62 -6.28 -22.72
N GLY A 168 -15.68 -5.96 -24.01
CA GLY A 168 -16.91 -5.57 -24.70
C GLY A 168 -17.08 -4.06 -24.96
N SER A 169 -16.04 -3.27 -24.76
CA SER A 169 -15.98 -1.85 -25.18
C SER A 169 -15.36 -1.68 -26.56
#